data_805a70d71d6526bbe5d18d8704ce11a1
#
_entry.id   805a70d71d6526bbe5d18d8704ce11a1
#
_cell.length_a   1.000
_cell.length_b   1.000
_cell.length_c   1.000
_cell.angle_alpha   90.00
_cell.angle_beta   90.00
_cell.angle_gamma   90.00
#
_symmetry.space_group_name_H-M   'P 1'
#
loop_
_entity.id
_entity.type
_entity.pdbx_description
1 polymer ?
#
loop_
_entity_poly.entity_id
_entity_poly.type
_entity_poly.pdbx_seq_one_letter_code
_entity_poly.pdbx_strand_id
1 'polypeptide(L)'
;MKKTIITALLALATLTGWAQPLLKTHVETGDVEGTPDGTDLAVYKAIPYAAAPVGDLRWKAPQPAKPWKGVLKAEDVAKWPPQPEKSYVSYDMMSEDCLYLSVTTPAKSVDEALPVMVFIHGGGFRTEHYGGDLWQSLARRGVVAVSIEYRAGALGFMAHGDLAQESDGHSGNYGILDQIFALQWVQRNIRNFGGDPTKVTIFGESAGAMSCHILCASPLAKGLFRACISQSGSMMSTMNVINQDLAQIYGQMFMSQLKKNSIAEMRQMDARELTGNDVNFQACVPIVDGYVIPEPIYDLYQKGSYNDVPVLIMHNSDEGAVDFSQVSAEQYEQYFRQLPGQWADSAKVLYPGRTEEERLFSLRDLMRDVGFGWPAYAWTTAQTKTGKSPVYSAYLAQKSDTTVYAQGNRRGAAHADDMMYLKGAFDNQTEKYPQEKKVSDLMQQYWVNFAKTGGNPNGEGLPYWPVFEEDKATVMQFNNGASLITTPHRERIRLIDNFMKYMRSLRTIRN
;
A
#
# COMPACT_ATOMS: atom_id res chain seq x y z
N MET A 1 -48.36 -2.88 71.59
CA MET A 1 -48.08 -2.08 70.36
C MET A 1 -46.66 -2.37 69.89
N LYS A 2 -46.52 -3.27 68.92
CA LYS A 2 -45.20 -3.60 68.32
C LYS A 2 -45.08 -2.80 67.02
N LYS A 3 -44.12 -1.91 66.93
CA LYS A 3 -43.78 -1.19 65.70
C LYS A 3 -42.85 -2.04 64.83
N THR A 4 -43.31 -2.49 63.70
CA THR A 4 -42.54 -3.19 62.68
C THR A 4 -41.82 -2.13 61.81
N ILE A 5 -40.50 -2.08 61.84
CA ILE A 5 -39.67 -1.26 60.97
C ILE A 5 -39.41 -2.08 59.70
N ILE A 6 -39.97 -1.64 58.57
CA ILE A 6 -39.64 -2.19 57.25
C ILE A 6 -38.44 -1.42 56.72
N THR A 7 -37.27 -2.06 56.68
CA THR A 7 -36.05 -1.54 56.06
C THR A 7 -36.11 -1.90 54.58
N ALA A 8 -36.35 -0.89 53.72
CA ALA A 8 -36.25 -1.05 52.27
C ALA A 8 -34.77 -1.02 51.88
N LEU A 9 -34.24 -2.17 51.46
CA LEU A 9 -32.94 -2.24 50.77
C LEU A 9 -33.16 -1.75 49.33
N LEU A 10 -32.68 -0.56 48.98
CA LEU A 10 -32.43 -0.15 47.62
C LEU A 10 -31.19 -0.88 47.12
N ALA A 11 -31.39 -1.92 46.33
CA ALA A 11 -30.32 -2.49 45.52
C ALA A 11 -29.98 -1.51 44.39
N LEU A 12 -28.89 -0.76 44.54
CA LEU A 12 -28.24 -0.09 43.41
C LEU A 12 -27.66 -1.17 42.48
N ALA A 13 -28.41 -1.57 41.48
CA ALA A 13 -27.86 -2.29 40.36
C ALA A 13 -27.00 -1.30 39.57
N THR A 14 -25.69 -1.32 39.80
CA THR A 14 -24.71 -0.70 38.88
C THR A 14 -24.78 -1.49 37.58
N LEU A 15 -25.61 -1.02 36.65
CA LEU A 15 -25.49 -1.40 35.26
C LEU A 15 -24.11 -0.91 34.76
N THR A 16 -23.13 -1.77 34.85
CA THR A 16 -21.92 -1.66 34.04
C THR A 16 -22.33 -1.92 32.58
N GLY A 17 -23.03 -0.96 32.00
CA GLY A 17 -23.30 -0.97 30.58
C GLY A 17 -21.96 -0.89 29.87
N TRP A 18 -21.56 -1.95 29.23
CA TRP A 18 -20.44 -1.91 28.30
C TRP A 18 -20.75 -0.84 27.27
N ALA A 19 -19.89 0.16 27.16
CA ALA A 19 -20.11 1.24 26.20
C ALA A 19 -20.17 0.62 24.79
N GLN A 20 -21.28 0.88 24.10
CA GLN A 20 -21.54 0.32 22.78
C GLN A 20 -20.55 0.92 21.74
N PRO A 21 -20.21 0.18 20.68
CA PRO A 21 -19.46 0.73 19.56
C PRO A 21 -20.12 1.98 19.00
N LEU A 22 -19.32 2.91 18.49
CA LEU A 22 -19.81 4.15 17.86
C LEU A 22 -20.40 3.82 16.47
N LEU A 23 -21.68 3.42 16.41
CA LEU A 23 -22.33 2.96 15.17
C LEU A 23 -22.92 4.10 14.33
N LYS A 24 -23.13 5.29 14.89
CA LYS A 24 -23.68 6.45 14.19
C LYS A 24 -22.75 7.64 14.37
N THR A 25 -22.49 8.31 13.27
CA THR A 25 -21.63 9.49 13.27
C THR A 25 -22.03 10.44 12.17
N HIS A 26 -21.36 11.60 12.11
CA HIS A 26 -21.57 12.62 11.09
C HIS A 26 -20.25 12.85 10.35
N VAL A 27 -20.31 13.01 9.02
CA VAL A 27 -19.21 13.44 8.20
C VAL A 27 -19.61 14.72 7.41
N GLU A 28 -18.65 15.39 6.80
CA GLU A 28 -18.91 16.65 6.09
C GLU A 28 -20.03 16.59 5.05
N THR A 29 -20.39 15.41 4.58
CA THR A 29 -21.42 15.18 3.56
C THR A 29 -22.75 14.68 4.11
N GLY A 30 -22.85 14.28 5.39
CA GLY A 30 -24.10 13.84 6.04
C GLY A 30 -23.89 12.83 7.15
N ASP A 31 -25.01 12.31 7.67
CA ASP A 31 -25.00 11.29 8.71
C ASP A 31 -24.68 9.92 8.14
N VAL A 32 -23.93 9.12 8.89
CA VAL A 32 -23.50 7.76 8.51
C VAL A 32 -23.79 6.79 9.63
N GLU A 33 -24.29 5.60 9.29
CA GLU A 33 -24.51 4.49 10.21
C GLU A 33 -23.76 3.26 9.70
N GLY A 34 -22.86 2.73 10.53
CA GLY A 34 -22.12 1.49 10.29
C GLY A 34 -22.77 0.28 10.92
N THR A 35 -22.12 -0.86 10.80
CA THR A 35 -22.53 -2.13 11.39
C THR A 35 -21.62 -2.54 12.54
N PRO A 36 -22.13 -3.24 13.57
CA PRO A 36 -21.25 -3.80 14.60
C PRO A 36 -20.47 -5.02 14.07
N ASP A 37 -19.22 -5.16 14.51
CA ASP A 37 -18.47 -6.41 14.43
C ASP A 37 -18.13 -6.89 15.84
N GLY A 38 -18.85 -7.90 16.30
CA GLY A 38 -18.85 -8.29 17.70
C GLY A 38 -19.46 -7.21 18.60
N THR A 39 -18.92 -7.08 19.81
CA THR A 39 -19.35 -6.09 20.82
C THR A 39 -18.36 -4.92 20.93
N ASP A 40 -17.30 -4.91 20.17
CA ASP A 40 -16.13 -4.07 20.37
C ASP A 40 -15.79 -3.16 19.18
N LEU A 41 -16.26 -3.46 17.96
CA LEU A 41 -15.98 -2.67 16.78
C LEU A 41 -17.24 -2.10 16.14
N ALA A 42 -17.09 -0.92 15.53
CA ALA A 42 -17.98 -0.39 14.50
C ALA A 42 -17.28 -0.41 13.14
N VAL A 43 -17.97 -0.89 12.12
CA VAL A 43 -17.47 -0.99 10.74
C VAL A 43 -18.37 -0.17 9.82
N TYR A 44 -17.77 0.78 9.13
CA TYR A 44 -18.41 1.61 8.12
C TYR A 44 -17.81 1.29 6.76
N LYS A 45 -18.62 0.76 5.86
CA LYS A 45 -18.17 0.38 4.51
C LYS A 45 -18.62 1.43 3.51
N ALA A 46 -17.84 1.64 2.45
CA ALA A 46 -18.20 2.46 1.31
C ALA A 46 -18.75 3.86 1.64
N ILE A 47 -18.02 4.65 2.44
CA ILE A 47 -18.28 6.08 2.60
C ILE A 47 -17.67 6.81 1.40
N PRO A 48 -18.45 7.57 0.59
CA PRO A 48 -17.89 8.31 -0.53
C PRO A 48 -17.03 9.48 -0.02
N TYR A 49 -15.76 9.49 -0.37
CA TYR A 49 -14.84 10.58 -0.05
C TYR A 49 -14.73 11.61 -1.19
N ALA A 50 -15.13 11.23 -2.40
CA ALA A 50 -15.13 12.07 -3.60
C ALA A 50 -16.36 11.80 -4.46
N ALA A 51 -16.65 12.70 -5.39
CA ALA A 51 -17.67 12.49 -6.41
C ALA A 51 -17.23 11.36 -7.37
N ALA A 52 -18.21 10.60 -7.89
CA ALA A 52 -17.95 9.58 -8.89
C ALA A 52 -17.19 10.16 -10.11
N PRO A 53 -16.03 9.62 -10.50
CA PRO A 53 -15.21 10.15 -11.59
C PRO A 53 -15.70 9.66 -12.97
N VAL A 54 -16.97 9.89 -13.27
CA VAL A 54 -17.68 9.42 -14.47
C VAL A 54 -17.90 10.55 -15.49
N GLY A 55 -18.07 10.22 -16.77
CA GLY A 55 -18.36 11.16 -17.84
C GLY A 55 -17.28 12.24 -17.93
N ASP A 56 -17.66 13.51 -17.77
CA ASP A 56 -16.73 14.65 -17.86
C ASP A 56 -15.71 14.69 -16.72
N LEU A 57 -15.92 13.95 -15.63
CA LEU A 57 -14.96 13.82 -14.53
C LEU A 57 -13.94 12.69 -14.75
N ARG A 58 -14.12 11.85 -15.77
CA ARG A 58 -13.12 10.85 -16.15
C ARG A 58 -11.82 11.58 -16.54
N TRP A 59 -10.69 11.14 -15.98
CA TRP A 59 -9.36 11.78 -16.12
C TRP A 59 -9.32 13.26 -15.66
N LYS A 60 -10.03 13.56 -14.60
CA LYS A 60 -9.86 14.83 -13.83
C LYS A 60 -9.45 14.53 -12.40
N ALA A 61 -8.88 15.53 -11.73
CA ALA A 61 -8.64 15.47 -10.30
C ALA A 61 -9.95 15.20 -9.55
N PRO A 62 -9.92 14.44 -8.43
CA PRO A 62 -11.11 14.13 -7.65
C PRO A 62 -11.83 15.40 -7.21
N GLN A 63 -13.16 15.35 -7.18
CA GLN A 63 -14.02 16.45 -6.77
C GLN A 63 -14.76 16.08 -5.48
N PRO A 64 -15.18 17.06 -4.66
CA PRO A 64 -15.92 16.80 -3.43
C PRO A 64 -17.18 15.96 -3.68
N ALA A 65 -17.44 14.99 -2.79
CA ALA A 65 -18.67 14.22 -2.81
C ALA A 65 -19.87 15.13 -2.53
N LYS A 66 -21.01 14.78 -3.12
CA LYS A 66 -22.26 15.54 -2.89
C LYS A 66 -22.85 15.17 -1.52
N PRO A 67 -23.31 16.16 -0.73
CA PRO A 67 -24.05 15.90 0.48
C PRO A 67 -25.32 15.07 0.21
N TRP A 68 -25.64 14.16 1.12
CA TRP A 68 -26.87 13.36 1.08
C TRP A 68 -27.87 13.77 2.15
N LYS A 69 -29.13 13.41 1.95
CA LYS A 69 -30.20 13.60 2.94
C LYS A 69 -30.45 12.29 3.71
N GLY A 70 -30.72 12.42 5.01
CA GLY A 70 -30.94 11.24 5.88
C GLY A 70 -29.62 10.58 6.27
N VAL A 71 -29.67 9.29 6.61
CA VAL A 71 -28.55 8.51 7.10
C VAL A 71 -28.07 7.57 6.01
N LEU A 72 -26.80 7.69 5.63
CA LEU A 72 -26.12 6.70 4.77
C LEU A 72 -25.89 5.42 5.57
N LYS A 73 -26.45 4.31 5.11
CA LYS A 73 -26.18 2.98 5.66
C LYS A 73 -24.88 2.44 5.03
N ALA A 74 -23.82 2.49 5.78
CA ALA A 74 -22.48 2.07 5.34
C ALA A 74 -22.26 0.56 5.61
N GLU A 75 -23.13 -0.28 5.03
CA GLU A 75 -23.21 -1.72 5.28
C GLU A 75 -22.61 -2.56 4.16
N ASP A 76 -22.74 -2.09 2.92
CA ASP A 76 -22.24 -2.80 1.72
C ASP A 76 -20.85 -2.30 1.31
N VAL A 77 -20.05 -3.20 0.76
CA VAL A 77 -18.74 -2.83 0.20
C VAL A 77 -18.89 -2.01 -1.09
N ALA A 78 -17.96 -1.12 -1.34
CA ALA A 78 -17.89 -0.38 -2.59
C ALA A 78 -17.70 -1.32 -3.79
N LYS A 79 -18.09 -0.87 -4.96
CA LYS A 79 -17.72 -1.52 -6.22
C LYS A 79 -16.22 -1.39 -6.46
N TRP A 80 -15.65 -2.40 -7.09
CA TRP A 80 -14.26 -2.40 -7.51
C TRP A 80 -14.01 -1.32 -8.57
N PRO A 81 -12.84 -0.65 -8.58
CA PRO A 81 -12.44 0.12 -9.74
C PRO A 81 -12.45 -0.77 -11.00
N PRO A 82 -12.85 -0.25 -12.16
CA PRO A 82 -12.81 -1.01 -13.40
C PRO A 82 -11.39 -1.53 -13.67
N GLN A 83 -11.28 -2.82 -13.93
CA GLN A 83 -10.03 -3.56 -14.10
C GLN A 83 -10.26 -4.80 -14.97
N PRO A 84 -9.22 -5.50 -15.46
CA PRO A 84 -9.39 -6.78 -16.13
C PRO A 84 -10.09 -7.81 -15.25
N GLU A 85 -11.02 -8.58 -15.83
CA GLU A 85 -11.68 -9.67 -15.12
C GLU A 85 -10.69 -10.74 -14.67
N LYS A 86 -10.95 -11.30 -13.51
CA LYS A 86 -10.25 -12.45 -12.93
C LYS A 86 -11.26 -13.53 -12.57
N SER A 87 -10.83 -14.75 -12.27
CA SER A 87 -11.71 -15.85 -11.89
C SER A 87 -12.63 -15.56 -10.69
N TYR A 88 -12.29 -14.58 -9.87
CA TYR A 88 -13.02 -14.15 -8.67
C TYR A 88 -13.56 -12.72 -8.75
N VAL A 89 -13.39 -12.03 -9.89
CA VAL A 89 -13.84 -10.64 -10.11
C VAL A 89 -14.46 -10.50 -11.49
N SER A 90 -15.74 -10.22 -11.55
CA SER A 90 -16.50 -9.97 -12.79
C SER A 90 -16.91 -8.50 -12.92
N TYR A 91 -17.23 -8.05 -14.11
CA TYR A 91 -17.54 -6.64 -14.39
C TYR A 91 -18.76 -6.10 -13.65
N ASP A 92 -19.72 -6.95 -13.28
CA ASP A 92 -20.88 -6.55 -12.47
C ASP A 92 -20.49 -6.14 -11.01
N MET A 93 -19.32 -6.55 -10.55
CA MET A 93 -18.72 -6.13 -9.29
C MET A 93 -17.98 -4.79 -9.40
N MET A 94 -17.80 -4.23 -10.60
CA MET A 94 -17.00 -3.05 -10.88
C MET A 94 -17.85 -1.82 -11.18
N SER A 95 -17.30 -0.63 -10.93
CA SER A 95 -17.89 0.65 -11.29
C SER A 95 -16.81 1.73 -11.35
N GLU A 96 -16.95 2.71 -12.23
CA GLU A 96 -16.15 3.95 -12.13
C GLU A 96 -16.55 4.80 -10.91
N ASP A 97 -17.77 4.63 -10.40
CA ASP A 97 -18.16 5.13 -9.08
C ASP A 97 -17.53 4.25 -8.00
N CYS A 98 -16.25 4.48 -7.72
CA CYS A 98 -15.39 3.67 -6.86
C CYS A 98 -14.61 4.47 -5.80
N LEU A 99 -14.77 5.80 -5.73
CA LEU A 99 -14.01 6.64 -4.81
C LEU A 99 -14.62 6.63 -3.41
N TYR A 100 -14.45 5.52 -2.74
CA TYR A 100 -14.98 5.23 -1.40
C TYR A 100 -13.86 4.85 -0.44
N LEU A 101 -14.13 4.99 0.84
CA LEU A 101 -13.30 4.47 1.91
C LEU A 101 -14.14 3.73 2.94
N SER A 102 -13.48 2.89 3.72
CA SER A 102 -14.08 2.17 4.82
C SER A 102 -13.36 2.50 6.12
N VAL A 103 -14.10 2.55 7.24
CA VAL A 103 -13.56 2.84 8.57
C VAL A 103 -13.94 1.73 9.51
N THR A 104 -12.96 1.12 10.20
CA THR A 104 -13.16 0.19 11.30
C THR A 104 -12.61 0.81 12.58
N THR A 105 -13.46 0.99 13.59
CA THR A 105 -13.07 1.67 14.83
C THR A 105 -13.47 0.90 16.08
N PRO A 106 -12.61 0.78 17.09
CA PRO A 106 -12.92 0.29 18.42
C PRO A 106 -13.50 1.39 19.32
N ALA A 107 -13.54 2.64 18.86
CA ALA A 107 -13.96 3.77 19.67
C ALA A 107 -15.42 3.66 20.13
N LYS A 108 -15.65 4.09 21.36
CA LYS A 108 -16.99 4.20 21.98
C LYS A 108 -17.43 5.66 22.06
N SER A 109 -16.50 6.60 21.82
CA SER A 109 -16.71 8.05 21.82
C SER A 109 -15.82 8.72 20.77
N VAL A 110 -16.25 9.84 20.23
CA VAL A 110 -15.48 10.70 19.32
C VAL A 110 -14.25 11.33 19.99
N ASP A 111 -14.21 11.35 21.32
CA ASP A 111 -13.16 12.01 22.10
C ASP A 111 -11.96 11.08 22.44
N GLU A 112 -11.97 9.83 22.02
CA GLU A 112 -10.90 8.88 22.35
C GLU A 112 -9.57 9.20 21.67
N ALA A 113 -9.58 9.94 20.58
CA ALA A 113 -8.39 10.43 19.89
C ALA A 113 -7.36 9.32 19.59
N LEU A 114 -7.85 8.18 19.08
CA LEU A 114 -7.06 7.00 18.75
C LEU A 114 -6.12 7.25 17.55
N PRO A 115 -4.97 6.57 17.47
CA PRO A 115 -4.14 6.56 16.28
C PRO A 115 -4.93 6.01 15.09
N VAL A 116 -4.62 6.53 13.89
CA VAL A 116 -5.28 6.16 12.65
C VAL A 116 -4.28 5.47 11.73
N MET A 117 -4.66 4.33 11.17
CA MET A 117 -3.88 3.60 10.16
C MET A 117 -4.67 3.58 8.84
N VAL A 118 -4.12 4.21 7.79
CA VAL A 118 -4.77 4.29 6.47
C VAL A 118 -4.08 3.34 5.51
N PHE A 119 -4.81 2.32 5.08
CA PHE A 119 -4.33 1.32 4.13
C PHE A 119 -4.56 1.77 2.68
N ILE A 120 -3.52 1.61 1.86
CA ILE A 120 -3.53 1.82 0.42
C ILE A 120 -3.23 0.47 -0.24
N HIS A 121 -4.16 -0.03 -1.05
CA HIS A 121 -4.04 -1.35 -1.65
C HIS A 121 -3.02 -1.40 -2.80
N GLY A 122 -2.53 -2.62 -3.08
CA GLY A 122 -1.61 -2.92 -4.16
C GLY A 122 -2.28 -3.18 -5.50
N GLY A 123 -1.81 -4.21 -6.21
CA GLY A 123 -2.35 -4.64 -7.50
C GLY A 123 -1.71 -3.99 -8.72
N GLY A 124 -0.44 -3.54 -8.61
CA GLY A 124 0.34 -3.01 -9.73
C GLY A 124 -0.24 -1.72 -10.32
N PHE A 125 -1.00 -0.93 -9.57
CA PHE A 125 -1.77 0.23 -10.01
C PHE A 125 -2.90 -0.08 -11.01
N ARG A 126 -3.23 -1.34 -11.23
CA ARG A 126 -4.13 -1.79 -12.29
C ARG A 126 -5.31 -2.61 -11.80
N THR A 127 -5.14 -3.28 -10.68
CA THR A 127 -6.10 -4.24 -10.13
C THR A 127 -6.24 -4.07 -8.62
N GLU A 128 -7.02 -4.93 -8.01
CA GLU A 128 -7.29 -5.06 -6.58
C GLU A 128 -8.35 -4.11 -6.04
N HIS A 129 -8.83 -4.47 -4.88
CA HIS A 129 -9.80 -3.79 -4.06
C HIS A 129 -9.74 -4.40 -2.66
N TYR A 130 -9.72 -3.58 -1.65
CA TYR A 130 -9.71 -4.04 -0.27
C TYR A 130 -10.79 -3.31 0.54
N GLY A 131 -12.07 -3.58 0.19
CA GLY A 131 -13.19 -2.96 0.88
C GLY A 131 -13.41 -3.49 2.29
N GLY A 132 -13.76 -2.62 3.15
CA GLY A 132 -14.59 -2.66 4.31
C GLY A 132 -14.08 -3.27 5.60
N ASP A 133 -13.77 -4.52 5.69
CA ASP A 133 -13.66 -5.26 6.96
C ASP A 133 -12.33 -5.99 7.19
N LEU A 134 -11.29 -5.54 6.50
CA LEU A 134 -10.01 -6.26 6.46
C LEU A 134 -9.11 -6.05 7.67
N TRP A 135 -9.36 -5.06 8.50
CA TRP A 135 -8.43 -4.59 9.52
C TRP A 135 -8.95 -4.70 10.95
N GLN A 136 -9.97 -5.54 11.19
CA GLN A 136 -10.53 -5.74 12.53
C GLN A 136 -9.48 -6.15 13.55
N SER A 137 -8.52 -7.00 13.16
CA SER A 137 -7.45 -7.45 14.04
C SER A 137 -6.56 -6.28 14.51
N LEU A 138 -6.23 -5.34 13.62
CA LEU A 138 -5.51 -4.12 13.99
C LEU A 138 -6.38 -3.18 14.83
N ALA A 139 -7.65 -3.00 14.45
CA ALA A 139 -8.57 -2.13 15.18
C ALA A 139 -8.77 -2.60 16.63
N ARG A 140 -8.91 -3.92 16.87
CA ARG A 140 -8.99 -4.50 18.22
C ARG A 140 -7.74 -4.22 19.07
N ARG A 141 -6.62 -3.87 18.45
CA ARG A 141 -5.39 -3.45 19.14
C ARG A 141 -5.37 -1.95 19.46
N GLY A 142 -6.47 -1.22 19.23
CA GLY A 142 -6.67 0.16 19.65
C GLY A 142 -6.20 1.20 18.63
N VAL A 143 -6.49 1.00 17.37
CA VAL A 143 -6.33 1.97 16.28
C VAL A 143 -7.63 2.10 15.48
N VAL A 144 -7.87 3.26 14.87
CA VAL A 144 -8.89 3.41 13.83
C VAL A 144 -8.23 3.01 12.52
N ALA A 145 -8.78 1.98 11.87
CA ALA A 145 -8.28 1.50 10.59
C ALA A 145 -9.15 2.02 9.44
N VAL A 146 -8.52 2.51 8.39
CA VAL A 146 -9.16 3.05 7.19
C VAL A 146 -8.61 2.33 5.97
N SER A 147 -9.46 1.90 5.05
CA SER A 147 -9.06 1.43 3.72
C SER A 147 -9.59 2.39 2.67
N ILE A 148 -8.76 2.76 1.71
CA ILE A 148 -9.16 3.67 0.63
C ILE A 148 -9.12 2.96 -0.71
N GLU A 149 -10.13 3.21 -1.53
CA GLU A 149 -10.15 2.85 -2.95
C GLU A 149 -9.63 4.03 -3.78
N TYR A 150 -9.04 3.76 -4.94
CA TYR A 150 -8.57 4.77 -5.87
C TYR A 150 -8.68 4.27 -7.31
N ARG A 151 -8.75 5.17 -8.28
CA ARG A 151 -8.78 4.78 -9.69
C ARG A 151 -7.52 4.04 -10.09
N ALA A 152 -7.69 2.94 -10.80
CA ALA A 152 -6.64 2.04 -11.25
C ALA A 152 -6.54 2.03 -12.80
N GLY A 153 -5.47 1.43 -13.32
CA GLY A 153 -5.26 1.23 -14.75
C GLY A 153 -5.27 2.53 -15.55
N ALA A 154 -5.75 2.47 -16.76
CA ALA A 154 -5.85 3.64 -17.63
C ALA A 154 -6.75 4.74 -17.06
N LEU A 155 -7.78 4.39 -16.30
CA LEU A 155 -8.68 5.37 -15.66
C LEU A 155 -7.98 6.18 -14.56
N GLY A 156 -6.99 5.58 -13.89
CA GLY A 156 -6.23 6.21 -12.81
C GLY A 156 -4.91 6.85 -13.26
N PHE A 157 -4.32 6.41 -14.37
CA PHE A 157 -2.92 6.76 -14.65
C PHE A 157 -2.62 7.18 -16.09
N MET A 158 -3.57 7.12 -17.02
CA MET A 158 -3.31 7.53 -18.40
C MET A 158 -2.98 9.02 -18.48
N ALA A 159 -1.84 9.36 -19.08
CA ALA A 159 -1.47 10.71 -19.45
C ALA A 159 -1.72 10.95 -20.94
N HIS A 160 -2.15 12.16 -21.32
CA HIS A 160 -2.35 12.57 -22.71
C HIS A 160 -2.18 14.08 -22.85
N GLY A 161 -1.72 14.55 -24.01
CA GLY A 161 -1.52 15.97 -24.25
C GLY A 161 -2.80 16.81 -24.11
N ASP A 162 -3.94 16.31 -24.62
CA ASP A 162 -5.23 17.01 -24.51
C ASP A 162 -5.71 17.07 -23.04
N LEU A 163 -5.47 16.02 -22.25
CA LEU A 163 -5.78 16.02 -20.81
C LEU A 163 -4.91 17.01 -20.05
N ALA A 164 -3.65 17.17 -20.44
CA ALA A 164 -2.77 18.18 -19.86
C ALA A 164 -3.27 19.61 -20.16
N GLN A 165 -3.79 19.86 -21.35
CA GLN A 165 -4.40 21.17 -21.69
C GLN A 165 -5.63 21.49 -20.84
N GLU A 166 -6.35 20.47 -20.36
CA GLU A 166 -7.52 20.63 -19.47
C GLU A 166 -7.13 20.84 -17.99
N SER A 167 -5.84 20.70 -17.63
CA SER A 167 -5.40 20.57 -16.21
C SER A 167 -4.04 21.25 -15.97
N ASP A 168 -3.93 22.53 -16.31
CA ASP A 168 -2.75 23.38 -16.04
C ASP A 168 -1.41 22.76 -16.50
N GLY A 169 -1.42 21.99 -17.59
CA GLY A 169 -0.23 21.36 -18.14
C GLY A 169 0.07 19.96 -17.60
N HIS A 170 -0.72 19.42 -16.68
CA HIS A 170 -0.47 18.10 -16.06
C HIS A 170 -1.52 17.07 -16.45
N SER A 171 -1.10 15.81 -16.64
CA SER A 171 -2.00 14.68 -16.87
C SER A 171 -1.40 13.39 -16.34
N GLY A 172 -2.25 12.40 -16.05
CA GLY A 172 -1.86 11.19 -15.34
C GLY A 172 -1.93 11.34 -13.83
N ASN A 173 -1.44 10.33 -13.08
CA ASN A 173 -1.41 10.33 -11.61
C ASN A 173 -2.76 10.57 -10.90
N TYR A 174 -3.91 10.40 -11.60
CA TYR A 174 -5.24 10.64 -11.00
C TYR A 174 -5.49 9.71 -9.81
N GLY A 175 -5.01 8.45 -9.86
CA GLY A 175 -5.10 7.53 -8.74
C GLY A 175 -4.31 7.99 -7.51
N ILE A 176 -3.17 8.68 -7.69
CA ILE A 176 -2.43 9.28 -6.56
C ILE A 176 -3.16 10.52 -6.04
N LEU A 177 -3.76 11.32 -6.92
CA LEU A 177 -4.62 12.45 -6.51
C LEU A 177 -5.83 11.96 -5.70
N ASP A 178 -6.43 10.82 -6.07
CA ASP A 178 -7.52 10.18 -5.30
C ASP A 178 -7.06 9.83 -3.88
N GLN A 179 -5.86 9.22 -3.75
CA GLN A 179 -5.28 8.88 -2.45
C GLN A 179 -5.02 10.13 -1.59
N ILE A 180 -4.48 11.20 -2.18
CA ILE A 180 -4.28 12.49 -1.50
C ILE A 180 -5.62 13.06 -1.03
N PHE A 181 -6.64 13.01 -1.88
CA PHE A 181 -7.97 13.53 -1.56
C PHE A 181 -8.65 12.71 -0.44
N ALA A 182 -8.48 11.39 -0.45
CA ALA A 182 -8.93 10.50 0.64
C ALA A 182 -8.22 10.82 1.97
N LEU A 183 -6.90 11.07 1.95
CA LEU A 183 -6.17 11.50 3.13
C LEU A 183 -6.63 12.87 3.64
N GLN A 184 -6.95 13.81 2.75
CA GLN A 184 -7.57 15.08 3.13
C GLN A 184 -8.95 14.89 3.76
N TRP A 185 -9.75 13.93 3.25
CA TRP A 185 -11.02 13.54 3.88
C TRP A 185 -10.79 12.99 5.30
N VAL A 186 -9.79 12.12 5.49
CA VAL A 186 -9.39 11.59 6.81
C VAL A 186 -9.05 12.73 7.76
N GLN A 187 -8.27 13.72 7.32
CA GLN A 187 -7.92 14.87 8.15
C GLN A 187 -9.17 15.67 8.63
N ARG A 188 -10.20 15.79 7.81
CA ARG A 188 -11.42 16.53 8.15
C ARG A 188 -12.43 15.73 8.98
N ASN A 189 -12.49 14.40 8.81
CA ASN A 189 -13.63 13.60 9.28
C ASN A 189 -13.28 12.55 10.34
N ILE A 190 -12.01 12.07 10.45
CA ILE A 190 -11.70 10.88 11.24
C ILE A 190 -11.93 11.05 12.74
N ARG A 191 -11.95 12.29 13.25
CA ARG A 191 -12.32 12.59 14.64
C ARG A 191 -13.71 12.07 14.97
N ASN A 192 -14.65 12.12 14.03
CA ASN A 192 -16.02 11.66 14.21
C ASN A 192 -16.12 10.13 14.33
N PHE A 193 -15.04 9.40 14.07
CA PHE A 193 -14.89 7.96 14.30
C PHE A 193 -13.99 7.64 15.50
N GLY A 194 -13.70 8.62 16.36
CA GLY A 194 -12.82 8.49 17.52
C GLY A 194 -11.33 8.51 17.18
N GLY A 195 -10.93 8.82 15.94
CA GLY A 195 -9.55 8.92 15.51
C GLY A 195 -8.96 10.32 15.68
N ASP A 196 -7.63 10.41 15.81
CA ASP A 196 -6.89 11.66 15.87
C ASP A 196 -6.26 11.97 14.51
N PRO A 197 -6.69 13.03 13.80
CA PRO A 197 -6.13 13.40 12.50
C PRO A 197 -4.63 13.75 12.56
N THR A 198 -4.10 14.09 13.73
CA THR A 198 -2.66 14.35 13.90
C THR A 198 -1.84 13.07 14.07
N LYS A 199 -2.51 11.90 14.21
CA LYS A 199 -1.89 10.60 14.44
C LYS A 199 -2.11 9.62 13.28
N VAL A 200 -2.11 10.12 12.05
CA VAL A 200 -2.31 9.31 10.85
C VAL A 200 -1.00 8.64 10.44
N THR A 201 -1.02 7.32 10.28
CA THR A 201 0.03 6.49 9.67
C THR A 201 -0.51 5.89 8.39
N ILE A 202 0.13 6.13 7.26
CA ILE A 202 -0.20 5.44 6.01
C ILE A 202 0.55 4.11 5.94
N PHE A 203 -0.10 3.10 5.39
CA PHE A 203 0.56 1.82 5.12
C PHE A 203 0.01 1.18 3.86
N GLY A 204 0.82 0.39 3.18
CA GLY A 204 0.43 -0.25 1.94
C GLY A 204 1.36 -1.39 1.56
N GLU A 205 0.86 -2.24 0.68
CA GLU A 205 1.58 -3.38 0.14
C GLU A 205 1.71 -3.25 -1.37
N SER A 206 2.85 -3.72 -1.96
CA SER A 206 3.07 -3.73 -3.42
C SER A 206 2.94 -2.33 -4.02
N ALA A 207 2.07 -2.12 -5.00
CA ALA A 207 1.76 -0.79 -5.55
C ALA A 207 1.21 0.18 -4.49
N GLY A 208 0.54 -0.31 -3.43
CA GLY A 208 0.15 0.50 -2.29
C GLY A 208 1.35 0.99 -1.46
N ALA A 209 2.37 0.17 -1.31
CA ALA A 209 3.64 0.59 -0.71
C ALA A 209 4.40 1.59 -1.60
N MET A 210 4.37 1.39 -2.92
CA MET A 210 4.88 2.37 -3.89
C MET A 210 4.10 3.69 -3.79
N SER A 211 2.77 3.64 -3.62
CA SER A 211 1.92 4.81 -3.35
C SER A 211 2.33 5.53 -2.06
N CYS A 212 2.56 4.80 -0.97
CA CYS A 212 3.07 5.37 0.27
C CYS A 212 4.39 6.11 0.06
N HIS A 213 5.31 5.54 -0.73
CA HIS A 213 6.58 6.19 -1.07
C HIS A 213 6.37 7.46 -1.93
N ILE A 214 5.45 7.42 -2.91
CA ILE A 214 5.07 8.59 -3.71
C ILE A 214 4.50 9.69 -2.82
N LEU A 215 3.62 9.36 -1.88
CA LEU A 215 3.04 10.31 -0.93
C LEU A 215 4.11 10.93 -0.01
N CYS A 216 5.11 10.15 0.41
CA CYS A 216 6.28 10.69 1.11
C CYS A 216 7.07 11.67 0.22
N ALA A 217 7.15 11.43 -1.08
CA ALA A 217 7.88 12.30 -2.01
C ALA A 217 7.06 13.51 -2.51
N SER A 218 5.73 13.41 -2.49
CA SER A 218 4.84 14.44 -3.05
C SER A 218 4.65 15.63 -2.11
N PRO A 219 4.85 16.87 -2.59
CA PRO A 219 4.56 18.07 -1.80
C PRO A 219 3.06 18.22 -1.50
N LEU A 220 2.17 17.64 -2.32
CA LEU A 220 0.72 17.71 -2.15
C LEU A 220 0.21 16.90 -0.95
N ALA A 221 1.00 15.92 -0.48
CA ALA A 221 0.67 15.08 0.66
C ALA A 221 1.27 15.58 1.98
N LYS A 222 1.96 16.72 1.96
CA LYS A 222 2.63 17.28 3.15
C LYS A 222 1.66 17.54 4.29
N GLY A 223 1.94 16.97 5.45
CA GLY A 223 1.14 17.18 6.67
C GLY A 223 -0.13 16.31 6.76
N LEU A 224 -0.41 15.46 5.77
CA LEU A 224 -1.58 14.56 5.79
C LEU A 224 -1.36 13.29 6.61
N PHE A 225 -0.11 12.94 6.93
CA PHE A 225 0.26 11.82 7.79
C PHE A 225 1.56 12.12 8.54
N ARG A 226 1.81 11.40 9.62
CA ARG A 226 3.00 11.56 10.47
C ARG A 226 3.98 10.40 10.43
N ALA A 227 3.60 9.26 9.84
CA ALA A 227 4.43 8.07 9.73
C ALA A 227 3.99 7.22 8.54
N CYS A 228 4.89 6.36 8.03
CA CYS A 228 4.66 5.54 6.86
C CYS A 228 5.20 4.12 7.05
N ILE A 229 4.42 3.11 6.64
CA ILE A 229 4.84 1.71 6.57
C ILE A 229 4.73 1.26 5.12
N SER A 230 5.81 0.74 4.57
CA SER A 230 5.90 0.26 3.18
C SER A 230 6.24 -1.23 3.15
N GLN A 231 5.36 -2.02 2.56
CA GLN A 231 5.48 -3.47 2.49
C GLN A 231 5.63 -3.91 1.04
N SER A 232 6.79 -4.46 0.69
CA SER A 232 7.08 -4.99 -0.65
C SER A 232 6.84 -3.98 -1.78
N GLY A 233 7.33 -2.72 -1.61
CA GLY A 233 7.19 -1.70 -2.64
C GLY A 233 8.01 -0.45 -2.38
N SER A 234 8.65 0.08 -3.44
CA SER A 234 9.38 1.33 -3.39
C SER A 234 9.61 1.88 -4.79
N MET A 235 9.60 3.20 -4.93
CA MET A 235 9.83 3.91 -6.20
C MET A 235 11.29 4.36 -6.39
N MET A 236 12.25 3.72 -5.70
CA MET A 236 13.68 4.04 -5.83
C MET A 236 14.32 3.58 -7.14
N SER A 237 13.64 2.75 -7.93
CA SER A 237 14.15 2.31 -9.22
C SER A 237 14.26 3.49 -10.18
N THR A 238 15.42 3.66 -10.79
CA THR A 238 15.65 4.65 -11.85
C THR A 238 15.33 4.09 -13.25
N MET A 239 15.13 2.78 -13.36
CA MET A 239 14.93 2.13 -14.66
C MET A 239 13.52 2.34 -15.23
N ASN A 240 12.53 2.60 -14.36
CA ASN A 240 11.13 2.74 -14.74
C ASN A 240 10.60 4.17 -14.52
N VAL A 241 11.46 5.17 -14.53
CA VAL A 241 11.03 6.56 -14.43
C VAL A 241 10.47 6.99 -15.78
N ILE A 242 9.16 7.07 -15.86
CA ILE A 242 8.44 7.61 -17.02
C ILE A 242 8.14 9.08 -16.70
N ASN A 243 8.64 9.99 -17.54
CA ASN A 243 8.26 11.41 -17.46
C ASN A 243 6.94 11.64 -18.22
N GLN A 244 6.37 12.83 -18.02
CA GLN A 244 5.08 13.19 -18.62
C GLN A 244 5.09 13.10 -20.16
N ASP A 245 6.16 13.55 -20.82
CA ASP A 245 6.24 13.56 -22.28
C ASP A 245 6.14 12.12 -22.85
N LEU A 246 6.92 11.21 -22.27
CA LEU A 246 6.87 9.79 -22.68
C LEU A 246 5.51 9.15 -22.35
N ALA A 247 4.95 9.48 -21.19
CA ALA A 247 3.64 8.97 -20.79
C ALA A 247 2.51 9.48 -21.72
N GLN A 248 2.58 10.72 -22.18
CA GLN A 248 1.63 11.26 -23.18
C GLN A 248 1.75 10.55 -24.53
N ILE A 249 2.97 10.16 -24.96
CA ILE A 249 3.16 9.34 -26.14
C ILE A 249 2.47 7.99 -25.97
N TYR A 250 2.62 7.34 -24.81
CA TYR A 250 1.93 6.07 -24.54
C TYR A 250 0.41 6.23 -24.49
N GLY A 251 -0.11 7.33 -23.94
CA GLY A 251 -1.55 7.63 -23.95
C GLY A 251 -2.08 7.86 -25.36
N GLN A 252 -1.33 8.56 -26.23
CA GLN A 252 -1.66 8.73 -27.64
C GLN A 252 -1.66 7.39 -28.39
N MET A 253 -0.68 6.52 -28.11
CA MET A 253 -0.64 5.16 -28.69
C MET A 253 -1.84 4.32 -28.24
N PHE A 254 -2.22 4.41 -26.95
CA PHE A 254 -3.38 3.73 -26.39
C PHE A 254 -4.68 4.22 -27.06
N MET A 255 -4.87 5.54 -27.20
CA MET A 255 -6.01 6.13 -27.91
C MET A 255 -6.09 5.62 -29.38
N SER A 256 -4.96 5.59 -30.07
CA SER A 256 -4.88 5.10 -31.46
C SER A 256 -5.22 3.61 -31.58
N GLN A 257 -4.78 2.79 -30.61
CA GLN A 257 -5.10 1.37 -30.53
C GLN A 257 -6.61 1.13 -30.35
N LEU A 258 -7.26 1.98 -29.54
CA LEU A 258 -8.71 1.97 -29.37
C LEU A 258 -9.47 2.57 -30.56
N LYS A 259 -8.77 3.00 -31.63
CA LYS A 259 -9.31 3.64 -32.82
C LYS A 259 -10.15 4.88 -32.50
N LYS A 260 -9.70 5.67 -31.52
CA LYS A 260 -10.31 6.95 -31.12
C LYS A 260 -9.43 8.11 -31.56
N ASN A 261 -10.06 9.27 -31.80
CA ASN A 261 -9.39 10.45 -32.31
C ASN A 261 -9.39 11.62 -31.31
N SER A 262 -10.09 11.47 -30.17
CA SER A 262 -10.17 12.51 -29.16
C SER A 262 -10.45 11.92 -27.76
N ILE A 263 -10.08 12.68 -26.74
CA ILE A 263 -10.44 12.38 -25.33
C ILE A 263 -11.96 12.39 -25.14
N ALA A 264 -12.67 13.23 -25.85
CA ALA A 264 -14.14 13.26 -25.79
C ALA A 264 -14.76 11.92 -26.26
N GLU A 265 -14.26 11.33 -27.34
CA GLU A 265 -14.66 9.98 -27.77
C GLU A 265 -14.30 8.93 -26.74
N MET A 266 -13.11 8.99 -26.13
CA MET A 266 -12.69 8.05 -25.10
C MET A 266 -13.53 8.18 -23.83
N ARG A 267 -14.02 9.37 -23.46
CA ARG A 267 -14.93 9.60 -22.33
C ARG A 267 -16.30 8.95 -22.53
N GLN A 268 -16.73 8.69 -23.78
CA GLN A 268 -17.98 8.01 -24.07
C GLN A 268 -17.84 6.48 -24.12
N MET A 269 -16.62 5.93 -24.00
CA MET A 269 -16.41 4.49 -24.02
C MET A 269 -16.87 3.84 -22.72
N ASP A 270 -17.31 2.60 -22.82
CA ASP A 270 -17.48 1.75 -21.64
C ASP A 270 -16.13 1.54 -20.94
N ALA A 271 -16.10 1.63 -19.63
CA ALA A 271 -14.88 1.43 -18.85
C ALA A 271 -14.26 0.05 -19.06
N ARG A 272 -15.06 -0.96 -19.39
CA ARG A 272 -14.62 -2.32 -19.74
C ARG A 272 -13.75 -2.36 -20.98
N GLU A 273 -14.08 -1.54 -21.97
CA GLU A 273 -13.28 -1.44 -23.18
C GLU A 273 -11.92 -0.78 -22.92
N LEU A 274 -11.88 0.18 -21.99
CA LEU A 274 -10.64 0.84 -21.58
C LEU A 274 -9.73 -0.07 -20.77
N THR A 275 -10.28 -0.85 -19.85
CA THR A 275 -9.50 -1.69 -18.93
C THR A 275 -9.22 -3.10 -19.47
N GLY A 276 -10.11 -3.64 -20.32
CA GLY A 276 -9.94 -4.97 -20.94
C GLY A 276 -8.87 -5.01 -22.03
N ASN A 277 -8.54 -3.87 -22.65
CA ASN A 277 -7.47 -3.75 -23.64
C ASN A 277 -6.11 -3.44 -23.01
N ASP A 278 -5.76 -4.17 -22.01
CA ASP A 278 -4.62 -4.01 -21.12
C ASP A 278 -3.22 -4.13 -21.79
N VAL A 279 -3.10 -3.65 -23.00
CA VAL A 279 -1.95 -3.88 -23.86
C VAL A 279 -0.77 -2.95 -23.54
N ASN A 280 -1.00 -1.86 -22.80
CA ASN A 280 0.08 -0.92 -22.49
C ASN A 280 0.22 -0.70 -20.97
N PHE A 281 0.88 -1.65 -20.30
CA PHE A 281 1.31 -1.50 -18.90
C PHE A 281 1.96 -0.13 -18.62
N GLN A 282 2.70 0.40 -19.57
CA GLN A 282 3.43 1.67 -19.46
C GLN A 282 2.51 2.90 -19.44
N ALA A 283 1.28 2.79 -19.93
CA ALA A 283 0.29 3.87 -19.85
C ALA A 283 -0.51 3.89 -18.53
N CYS A 284 -0.24 2.97 -17.60
CA CYS A 284 -1.08 2.72 -16.42
C CYS A 284 -0.28 2.75 -15.11
N VAL A 285 0.79 3.53 -15.03
CA VAL A 285 1.66 3.64 -13.85
C VAL A 285 1.87 5.10 -13.46
N PRO A 286 2.23 5.39 -12.19
CA PRO A 286 2.63 6.73 -11.77
C PRO A 286 3.81 7.27 -12.57
N ILE A 287 3.79 8.56 -12.88
CA ILE A 287 4.76 9.24 -13.73
C ILE A 287 5.35 10.47 -13.03
N VAL A 288 6.54 10.89 -13.44
CA VAL A 288 7.10 12.18 -13.06
C VAL A 288 6.44 13.25 -13.91
N ASP A 289 5.49 13.98 -13.32
CA ASP A 289 4.64 14.97 -13.99
C ASP A 289 4.99 16.43 -13.62
N GLY A 290 5.97 16.63 -12.73
CA GLY A 290 6.34 17.95 -12.24
C GLY A 290 5.38 18.54 -11.19
N TYR A 291 4.28 17.84 -10.87
CA TYR A 291 3.21 18.31 -9.98
C TYR A 291 2.96 17.34 -8.81
N VAL A 292 2.43 16.15 -9.08
CA VAL A 292 2.23 15.10 -8.06
C VAL A 292 3.57 14.49 -7.66
N ILE A 293 4.40 14.18 -8.64
CA ILE A 293 5.77 13.71 -8.50
C ILE A 293 6.68 14.72 -9.22
N PRO A 294 7.27 15.69 -8.47
CA PRO A 294 7.99 16.82 -9.07
C PRO A 294 9.24 16.40 -9.87
N GLU A 295 9.96 15.41 -9.38
CA GLU A 295 11.20 14.90 -9.96
C GLU A 295 11.28 13.38 -9.70
N PRO A 296 12.21 12.64 -10.34
CA PRO A 296 12.47 11.26 -9.97
C PRO A 296 12.66 11.10 -8.45
N ILE A 297 11.93 10.18 -7.85
CA ILE A 297 11.87 10.06 -6.38
C ILE A 297 13.26 9.82 -5.79
N TYR A 298 14.11 9.04 -6.47
CA TYR A 298 15.50 8.88 -6.06
C TYR A 298 16.23 10.23 -5.92
N ASP A 299 16.04 11.15 -6.87
CA ASP A 299 16.72 12.46 -6.87
C ASP A 299 16.17 13.37 -5.75
N LEU A 300 14.86 13.31 -5.48
CA LEU A 300 14.24 14.01 -4.35
C LEU A 300 14.86 13.56 -3.02
N TYR A 301 15.05 12.25 -2.84
CA TYR A 301 15.66 11.71 -1.62
C TYR A 301 17.15 12.07 -1.51
N GLN A 302 17.91 12.09 -2.62
CA GLN A 302 19.31 12.55 -2.57
C GLN A 302 19.42 14.04 -2.16
N LYS A 303 18.43 14.86 -2.49
CA LYS A 303 18.37 16.29 -2.15
C LYS A 303 17.77 16.56 -0.76
N GLY A 304 17.18 15.55 -0.11
CA GLY A 304 16.39 15.75 1.12
C GLY A 304 15.07 16.50 0.90
N SER A 305 14.54 16.47 -0.34
CA SER A 305 13.33 17.21 -0.76
C SER A 305 12.10 16.29 -0.75
N TYR A 306 11.73 15.78 0.42
CA TYR A 306 10.58 14.90 0.63
C TYR A 306 9.94 15.16 2.00
N ASN A 307 8.78 14.59 2.27
CA ASN A 307 8.13 14.63 3.58
C ASN A 307 8.87 13.69 4.53
N ASP A 308 9.79 14.21 5.33
CA ASP A 308 10.61 13.45 6.28
C ASP A 308 9.76 13.02 7.48
N VAL A 309 9.25 11.81 7.42
CA VAL A 309 8.49 11.14 8.47
C VAL A 309 9.14 9.81 8.84
N PRO A 310 8.93 9.28 10.05
CA PRO A 310 9.34 7.92 10.40
C PRO A 310 8.82 6.90 9.40
N VAL A 311 9.69 5.97 8.96
CA VAL A 311 9.32 4.92 8.02
C VAL A 311 9.71 3.52 8.53
N LEU A 312 8.84 2.55 8.25
CA LEU A 312 9.09 1.12 8.40
C LEU A 312 9.00 0.50 7.01
N ILE A 313 10.10 -0.06 6.51
CA ILE A 313 10.23 -0.59 5.16
C ILE A 313 10.48 -2.09 5.24
N MET A 314 9.64 -2.89 4.58
CA MET A 314 9.71 -4.34 4.60
C MET A 314 9.65 -4.93 3.18
N HIS A 315 10.25 -6.11 3.01
CA HIS A 315 10.00 -6.99 1.86
C HIS A 315 10.03 -8.46 2.29
N ASN A 316 9.51 -9.33 1.43
CA ASN A 316 9.39 -10.76 1.68
C ASN A 316 10.56 -11.54 1.09
N SER A 317 10.79 -12.76 1.59
CA SER A 317 11.96 -13.57 1.24
C SER A 317 11.86 -14.26 -0.11
N ASP A 318 10.66 -14.40 -0.68
CA ASP A 318 10.40 -15.09 -1.96
C ASP A 318 9.39 -14.29 -2.81
N GLU A 319 9.69 -13.00 -3.03
CA GLU A 319 8.86 -12.03 -3.79
C GLU A 319 8.66 -12.41 -5.26
N GLY A 320 9.45 -13.32 -5.78
CA GLY A 320 9.46 -13.76 -7.17
C GLY A 320 8.24 -14.61 -7.53
N ALA A 321 7.04 -14.10 -7.28
CA ALA A 321 5.76 -14.72 -7.62
C ALA A 321 5.49 -14.83 -9.14
N VAL A 322 6.49 -14.55 -9.97
CA VAL A 322 6.38 -14.78 -11.41
C VAL A 322 6.47 -16.28 -11.63
N ASP A 323 5.51 -16.82 -12.33
CA ASP A 323 5.41 -18.23 -12.67
C ASP A 323 6.50 -18.64 -13.68
N PHE A 324 7.71 -18.78 -13.18
CA PHE A 324 8.74 -19.53 -13.88
C PHE A 324 8.55 -20.99 -13.51
N SER A 325 7.64 -21.69 -14.18
CA SER A 325 7.47 -23.13 -13.99
C SER A 325 8.66 -23.90 -14.55
N GLN A 326 9.27 -23.37 -15.62
CA GLN A 326 10.47 -23.90 -16.28
C GLN A 326 11.28 -22.77 -16.88
N VAL A 327 12.60 -22.83 -16.78
CA VAL A 327 13.50 -21.84 -17.39
C VAL A 327 14.58 -22.55 -18.20
N SER A 328 14.54 -22.40 -19.52
CA SER A 328 15.58 -22.92 -20.41
C SER A 328 16.91 -22.17 -20.18
N ALA A 329 18.02 -22.80 -20.57
CA ALA A 329 19.32 -22.17 -20.51
C ALA A 329 19.38 -20.87 -21.37
N GLU A 330 18.68 -20.85 -22.51
CA GLU A 330 18.62 -19.68 -23.38
C GLU A 330 17.83 -18.53 -22.77
N GLN A 331 16.69 -18.79 -22.14
CA GLN A 331 15.90 -17.80 -21.42
C GLN A 331 16.70 -17.19 -20.27
N TYR A 332 17.38 -18.04 -19.47
CA TYR A 332 18.25 -17.57 -18.40
C TYR A 332 19.38 -16.66 -18.94
N GLU A 333 20.09 -17.06 -19.98
CA GLU A 333 21.15 -16.26 -20.60
C GLU A 333 20.62 -14.91 -21.13
N GLN A 334 19.41 -14.86 -21.66
CA GLN A 334 18.80 -13.65 -22.21
C GLN A 334 18.66 -12.55 -21.14
N TYR A 335 18.34 -12.89 -19.88
CA TYR A 335 18.24 -11.91 -18.80
C TYR A 335 19.56 -11.19 -18.52
N PHE A 336 20.69 -11.87 -18.72
CA PHE A 336 22.02 -11.31 -18.46
C PHE A 336 22.70 -10.70 -19.68
N ARG A 337 22.26 -11.02 -20.90
CA ARG A 337 22.84 -10.49 -22.16
C ARG A 337 22.72 -8.96 -22.29
N GLN A 338 21.75 -8.35 -21.64
CA GLN A 338 21.56 -6.90 -21.71
C GLN A 338 22.45 -6.13 -20.73
N LEU A 339 23.10 -6.83 -19.81
CA LEU A 339 24.04 -6.22 -18.87
C LEU A 339 25.40 -6.01 -19.55
N PRO A 340 26.09 -4.88 -19.30
CA PRO A 340 27.50 -4.74 -19.67
C PRO A 340 28.34 -5.90 -19.12
N GLY A 341 29.35 -6.38 -19.87
CA GLY A 341 30.04 -7.64 -19.60
C GLY A 341 30.47 -7.87 -18.16
N GLN A 342 31.15 -6.88 -17.54
CA GLN A 342 31.56 -6.98 -16.13
C GLN A 342 30.38 -7.21 -15.13
N TRP A 343 29.20 -6.67 -15.45
CA TRP A 343 28.00 -6.86 -14.62
C TRP A 343 27.37 -8.22 -14.87
N ALA A 344 27.36 -8.67 -16.13
CA ALA A 344 26.85 -9.99 -16.50
C ALA A 344 27.65 -11.12 -15.81
N ASP A 345 28.97 -11.04 -15.82
CA ASP A 345 29.85 -12.04 -15.19
C ASP A 345 29.63 -12.09 -13.67
N SER A 346 29.62 -10.92 -13.01
CA SER A 346 29.36 -10.84 -11.57
C SER A 346 27.96 -11.34 -11.20
N ALA A 347 26.94 -11.01 -12.02
CA ALA A 347 25.57 -11.46 -11.79
C ALA A 347 25.45 -12.98 -11.90
N LYS A 348 26.08 -13.64 -12.90
CA LYS A 348 26.06 -15.10 -13.06
C LYS A 348 26.73 -15.85 -11.90
N VAL A 349 27.70 -15.24 -11.23
CA VAL A 349 28.28 -15.82 -10.00
C VAL A 349 27.27 -15.81 -8.86
N LEU A 350 26.52 -14.72 -8.69
CA LEU A 350 25.56 -14.55 -7.58
C LEU A 350 24.20 -15.18 -7.86
N TYR A 351 23.87 -15.38 -9.13
CA TYR A 351 22.64 -16.02 -9.61
C TYR A 351 23.01 -17.18 -10.55
N PRO A 352 23.47 -18.33 -10.03
CA PRO A 352 23.95 -19.44 -10.84
C PRO A 352 22.84 -20.09 -11.67
N GLY A 353 23.19 -20.67 -12.83
CA GLY A 353 22.22 -21.25 -13.77
C GLY A 353 22.67 -22.57 -14.41
N ARG A 354 23.47 -23.39 -13.70
CA ARG A 354 24.01 -24.66 -14.22
C ARG A 354 22.96 -25.74 -14.42
N THR A 355 21.96 -25.78 -13.52
CA THR A 355 20.82 -26.70 -13.60
C THR A 355 19.52 -25.92 -13.86
N GLU A 356 18.45 -26.61 -14.25
CA GLU A 356 17.13 -26.01 -14.41
C GLU A 356 16.61 -25.43 -13.09
N GLU A 357 16.79 -26.15 -12.00
CA GLU A 357 16.41 -25.69 -10.66
C GLU A 357 17.20 -24.42 -10.25
N GLU A 358 18.51 -24.39 -10.49
CA GLU A 358 19.33 -23.18 -10.24
C GLU A 358 18.84 -22.01 -11.07
N ARG A 359 18.53 -22.18 -12.37
CA ARG A 359 18.02 -21.13 -13.24
C ARG A 359 16.72 -20.56 -12.72
N LEU A 360 15.78 -21.45 -12.38
CA LEU A 360 14.48 -21.07 -11.84
C LEU A 360 14.64 -20.20 -10.58
N PHE A 361 15.37 -20.68 -9.61
CA PHE A 361 15.54 -19.95 -8.35
C PHE A 361 16.38 -18.69 -8.49
N SER A 362 17.39 -18.70 -9.36
CA SER A 362 18.18 -17.50 -9.64
C SER A 362 17.39 -16.37 -10.28
N LEU A 363 16.49 -16.68 -11.22
CA LEU A 363 15.61 -15.65 -11.78
C LEU A 363 14.58 -15.14 -10.77
N ARG A 364 14.02 -16.02 -9.95
CA ARG A 364 13.13 -15.60 -8.85
C ARG A 364 13.86 -14.70 -7.86
N ASP A 365 15.08 -15.08 -7.47
CA ASP A 365 15.93 -14.27 -6.60
C ASP A 365 16.30 -12.93 -7.23
N LEU A 366 16.64 -12.92 -8.52
CA LEU A 366 16.95 -11.69 -9.26
C LEU A 366 15.76 -10.74 -9.29
N MET A 367 14.56 -11.26 -9.55
CA MET A 367 13.32 -10.45 -9.55
C MET A 367 13.00 -9.90 -8.16
N ARG A 368 13.13 -10.72 -7.10
CA ARG A 368 13.02 -10.25 -5.71
C ARG A 368 14.02 -9.12 -5.44
N ASP A 369 15.29 -9.36 -5.77
CA ASP A 369 16.37 -8.45 -5.40
C ASP A 369 16.30 -7.13 -6.18
N VAL A 370 15.93 -7.16 -7.46
CA VAL A 370 15.78 -5.95 -8.31
C VAL A 370 14.45 -5.24 -8.06
N GLY A 371 13.36 -6.00 -7.90
CA GLY A 371 12.01 -5.43 -7.77
C GLY A 371 11.67 -4.91 -6.37
N PHE A 372 12.21 -5.55 -5.32
CA PHE A 372 11.81 -5.30 -3.94
C PHE A 372 12.99 -5.09 -2.98
N GLY A 373 13.97 -5.98 -2.97
CA GLY A 373 15.08 -5.96 -2.02
C GLY A 373 15.97 -4.73 -2.16
N TRP A 374 16.48 -4.48 -3.35
CA TRP A 374 17.31 -3.29 -3.60
C TRP A 374 16.51 -1.99 -3.47
N PRO A 375 15.28 -1.83 -4.00
CA PRO A 375 14.50 -0.62 -3.80
C PRO A 375 14.21 -0.32 -2.32
N ALA A 376 13.90 -1.34 -1.51
CA ALA A 376 13.75 -1.18 -0.06
C ALA A 376 15.07 -0.72 0.61
N TYR A 377 16.19 -1.37 0.28
CA TYR A 377 17.52 -0.97 0.76
C TYR A 377 17.90 0.46 0.34
N ALA A 378 17.63 0.83 -0.91
CA ALA A 378 17.94 2.15 -1.45
C ALA A 378 17.14 3.26 -0.75
N TRP A 379 15.85 3.04 -0.48
CA TRP A 379 15.03 3.97 0.29
C TRP A 379 15.53 4.08 1.74
N THR A 380 15.68 2.92 2.42
CA THR A 380 16.19 2.86 3.79
C THR A 380 17.49 3.66 3.93
N THR A 381 18.46 3.42 3.04
CA THR A 381 19.78 4.07 3.08
C THR A 381 19.68 5.57 2.75
N ALA A 382 18.90 5.94 1.71
CA ALA A 382 18.78 7.34 1.31
C ALA A 382 18.14 8.19 2.41
N GLN A 383 17.04 7.72 3.01
CA GLN A 383 16.37 8.45 4.07
C GLN A 383 17.21 8.50 5.36
N THR A 384 17.92 7.44 5.72
CA THR A 384 18.86 7.47 6.85
C THR A 384 19.96 8.52 6.67
N LYS A 385 20.41 8.77 5.42
CA LYS A 385 21.44 9.77 5.12
C LYS A 385 20.94 11.19 5.08
N THR A 386 19.75 11.43 4.56
CA THR A 386 19.25 12.78 4.22
C THR A 386 18.12 13.26 5.13
N GLY A 387 17.42 12.35 5.82
CA GLY A 387 16.36 12.65 6.77
C GLY A 387 16.84 12.75 8.22
N LYS A 388 15.90 13.09 9.10
CA LYS A 388 16.08 13.12 10.56
C LYS A 388 15.17 12.12 11.26
N SER A 389 14.14 11.68 10.57
CA SER A 389 13.15 10.74 11.10
C SER A 389 13.73 9.31 11.15
N PRO A 390 13.37 8.50 12.17
CA PRO A 390 13.86 7.14 12.30
C PRO A 390 13.38 6.26 11.14
N VAL A 391 14.26 5.39 10.70
CA VAL A 391 14.02 4.38 9.65
C VAL A 391 14.15 3.00 10.26
N TYR A 392 13.18 2.14 10.02
CA TYR A 392 13.19 0.73 10.42
C TYR A 392 13.13 -0.16 9.19
N SER A 393 13.89 -1.24 9.20
CA SER A 393 13.92 -2.20 8.09
C SER A 393 13.50 -3.59 8.58
N ALA A 394 12.64 -4.25 7.81
CA ALA A 394 12.13 -5.60 8.10
C ALA A 394 12.23 -6.57 6.92
N TYR A 395 12.17 -7.86 7.25
CA TYR A 395 12.22 -8.96 6.30
C TYR A 395 11.33 -10.11 6.78
N LEU A 396 10.29 -10.44 6.01
CA LEU A 396 9.46 -11.60 6.30
C LEU A 396 10.04 -12.83 5.61
N ALA A 397 10.45 -13.82 6.40
CA ALA A 397 10.98 -15.10 5.92
C ALA A 397 10.12 -16.30 6.34
N GLN A 398 9.06 -16.08 7.14
CA GLN A 398 8.13 -17.12 7.53
C GLN A 398 7.40 -17.69 6.33
N LYS A 399 7.70 -18.93 5.97
CA LYS A 399 6.93 -19.68 4.98
C LYS A 399 5.62 -20.16 5.61
N SER A 400 4.52 -19.96 4.92
CA SER A 400 3.24 -20.59 5.28
C SER A 400 2.67 -21.36 4.10
N ASP A 401 2.09 -22.53 4.37
CA ASP A 401 1.43 -23.37 3.35
C ASP A 401 -0.01 -22.92 3.05
N THR A 402 -0.49 -21.87 3.73
CA THR A 402 -1.88 -21.37 3.62
C THR A 402 -2.06 -20.25 2.64
N THR A 403 -1.01 -19.79 1.95
CA THR A 403 -1.09 -18.57 1.16
C THR A 403 -1.85 -18.74 -0.15
N VAL A 404 -2.59 -17.68 -0.52
CA VAL A 404 -3.39 -17.63 -1.76
C VAL A 404 -2.49 -17.63 -3.02
N TYR A 405 -1.26 -17.17 -2.88
CA TYR A 405 -0.28 -17.04 -3.96
C TYR A 405 0.70 -18.22 -4.03
N ALA A 406 0.42 -19.29 -3.29
CA ALA A 406 1.29 -20.48 -3.22
C ALA A 406 1.22 -21.32 -4.49
N GLN A 407 1.86 -20.87 -5.56
CA GLN A 407 2.12 -21.74 -6.72
C GLN A 407 3.60 -22.12 -6.76
N GLY A 408 3.86 -23.43 -6.90
CA GLY A 408 5.20 -24.00 -7.08
C GLY A 408 6.06 -24.14 -5.82
N ASN A 409 7.33 -24.50 -6.04
CA ASN A 409 8.34 -24.72 -4.99
C ASN A 409 8.79 -23.40 -4.34
N ARG A 410 8.06 -22.91 -3.34
CA ARG A 410 8.45 -21.73 -2.56
C ARG A 410 9.52 -22.06 -1.52
N ARG A 411 10.47 -21.14 -1.34
CA ARG A 411 11.52 -21.23 -0.33
C ARG A 411 11.26 -20.36 0.90
N GLY A 412 10.30 -19.42 0.83
CA GLY A 412 10.01 -18.46 1.88
C GLY A 412 8.65 -17.82 1.76
N ALA A 413 8.49 -16.62 2.31
CA ALA A 413 7.30 -15.81 2.20
C ALA A 413 7.19 -15.23 0.77
N ALA A 414 6.09 -15.51 0.08
CA ALA A 414 5.81 -14.99 -1.25
C ALA A 414 5.33 -13.53 -1.20
N HIS A 415 5.18 -12.91 -2.38
CA HIS A 415 4.60 -11.57 -2.49
C HIS A 415 3.20 -11.51 -1.85
N ALA A 416 2.95 -10.48 -1.06
CA ALA A 416 1.71 -10.26 -0.31
C ALA A 416 1.39 -11.28 0.81
N ASP A 417 2.26 -12.24 1.13
CA ASP A 417 2.06 -13.16 2.26
C ASP A 417 1.95 -12.40 3.60
N ASP A 418 2.67 -11.30 3.77
CA ASP A 418 2.64 -10.42 4.93
C ASP A 418 1.26 -9.87 5.25
N MET A 419 0.41 -9.71 4.24
CA MET A 419 -0.97 -9.26 4.41
C MET A 419 -1.82 -10.23 5.24
N MET A 420 -1.59 -11.55 5.13
CA MET A 420 -2.30 -12.55 5.93
C MET A 420 -2.00 -12.39 7.43
N TYR A 421 -0.74 -12.08 7.76
CA TYR A 421 -0.32 -11.88 9.15
C TYR A 421 -0.97 -10.62 9.74
N LEU A 422 -1.06 -9.54 9.00
CA LEU A 422 -1.65 -8.28 9.46
C LEU A 422 -3.19 -8.31 9.50
N LYS A 423 -3.82 -9.03 8.57
CA LYS A 423 -5.29 -9.22 8.56
C LYS A 423 -5.81 -10.13 9.66
N GLY A 424 -4.93 -10.78 10.42
CA GLY A 424 -5.33 -11.70 11.47
C GLY A 424 -5.84 -13.05 10.96
N ALA A 425 -5.40 -13.50 9.78
CA ALA A 425 -5.80 -14.80 9.22
C ALA A 425 -5.51 -15.99 10.14
N PHE A 426 -4.58 -15.83 11.06
CA PHE A 426 -4.19 -16.85 12.03
C PHE A 426 -4.78 -16.66 13.43
N ASP A 427 -5.59 -15.62 13.69
CA ASP A 427 -6.06 -15.25 15.03
C ASP A 427 -6.82 -16.37 15.76
N ASN A 428 -7.58 -17.17 15.03
CA ASN A 428 -8.34 -18.28 15.58
C ASN A 428 -7.76 -19.67 15.19
N GLN A 429 -6.50 -19.74 14.79
CA GLN A 429 -5.86 -20.95 14.25
C GLN A 429 -4.58 -21.37 14.99
N THR A 430 -4.47 -21.00 16.27
CA THR A 430 -3.26 -21.23 17.09
C THR A 430 -2.82 -22.68 17.14
N GLU A 431 -3.76 -23.64 17.22
CA GLU A 431 -3.44 -25.07 17.26
C GLU A 431 -2.88 -25.60 15.94
N LYS A 432 -3.40 -25.08 14.82
CA LYS A 432 -3.02 -25.55 13.48
C LYS A 432 -1.77 -24.85 12.95
N TYR A 433 -1.62 -23.54 13.25
CA TYR A 433 -0.56 -22.68 12.74
C TYR A 433 0.10 -21.87 13.87
N PRO A 434 0.74 -22.52 14.87
CA PRO A 434 1.25 -21.83 16.05
C PRO A 434 2.38 -20.83 15.75
N GLN A 435 3.20 -21.13 14.73
CA GLN A 435 4.33 -20.28 14.37
C GLN A 435 3.86 -19.04 13.57
N GLU A 436 2.95 -19.24 12.63
CA GLU A 436 2.32 -18.16 11.87
C GLU A 436 1.53 -17.23 12.80
N LYS A 437 0.79 -17.79 13.76
CA LYS A 437 0.08 -17.00 14.77
C LYS A 437 1.04 -16.14 15.60
N LYS A 438 2.15 -16.72 16.05
CA LYS A 438 3.19 -16.00 16.78
C LYS A 438 3.78 -14.84 15.96
N VAL A 439 4.09 -15.09 14.68
CA VAL A 439 4.60 -14.06 13.76
C VAL A 439 3.53 -12.99 13.51
N SER A 440 2.26 -13.39 13.31
CA SER A 440 1.13 -12.49 13.14
C SER A 440 0.97 -11.54 14.33
N ASP A 441 0.97 -12.06 15.56
CA ASP A 441 0.87 -11.23 16.76
C ASP A 441 2.02 -10.23 16.90
N LEU A 442 3.24 -10.66 16.63
CA LEU A 442 4.41 -9.79 16.67
C LEU A 442 4.33 -8.68 15.62
N MET A 443 4.04 -9.02 14.36
CA MET A 443 3.91 -8.03 13.30
C MET A 443 2.80 -7.02 13.61
N GLN A 444 1.60 -7.47 13.94
CA GLN A 444 0.49 -6.59 14.30
C GLN A 444 0.85 -5.67 15.47
N GLN A 445 1.53 -6.20 16.49
CA GLN A 445 1.92 -5.40 17.64
C GLN A 445 2.96 -4.33 17.27
N TYR A 446 3.99 -4.66 16.47
CA TYR A 446 4.98 -3.69 16.01
C TYR A 446 4.34 -2.60 15.13
N TRP A 447 3.45 -2.96 14.19
CA TRP A 447 2.75 -2.02 13.30
C TRP A 447 1.87 -1.05 14.10
N VAL A 448 1.10 -1.59 15.04
CA VAL A 448 0.24 -0.79 15.92
C VAL A 448 1.06 0.10 16.84
N ASN A 449 2.16 -0.38 17.44
CA ASN A 449 3.05 0.45 18.25
C ASN A 449 3.66 1.58 17.43
N PHE A 450 4.13 1.29 16.21
CA PHE A 450 4.66 2.29 15.28
C PHE A 450 3.62 3.40 15.01
N ALA A 451 2.38 3.05 14.78
CA ALA A 451 1.29 4.00 14.59
C ALA A 451 0.97 4.78 15.89
N LYS A 452 0.90 4.11 17.05
CA LYS A 452 0.60 4.73 18.35
C LYS A 452 1.64 5.75 18.75
N THR A 453 2.91 5.43 18.58
CA THR A 453 4.04 6.28 18.99
C THR A 453 4.38 7.36 17.97
N GLY A 454 3.93 7.19 16.72
CA GLY A 454 4.32 8.03 15.58
C GLY A 454 5.74 7.72 15.09
N GLY A 455 6.13 6.43 15.09
CA GLY A 455 7.37 5.99 14.46
C GLY A 455 8.29 5.10 15.27
N ASN A 456 7.92 4.66 16.49
CA ASN A 456 8.70 3.67 17.24
C ASN A 456 7.90 2.35 17.33
N PRO A 457 8.38 1.24 16.71
CA PRO A 457 7.69 -0.04 16.77
C PRO A 457 7.83 -0.77 18.11
N ASN A 458 8.79 -0.40 18.94
CA ASN A 458 9.10 -1.09 20.17
C ASN A 458 7.98 -0.99 21.23
N GLY A 459 7.88 -1.99 22.10
CA GLY A 459 6.93 -2.06 23.18
C GLY A 459 7.29 -3.15 24.18
N GLU A 460 6.55 -3.20 25.30
CA GLU A 460 6.76 -4.17 26.35
C GLU A 460 6.57 -5.61 25.82
N GLY A 461 7.46 -6.51 26.18
CA GLY A 461 7.42 -7.92 25.78
C GLY A 461 7.87 -8.20 24.35
N LEU A 462 8.22 -7.19 23.56
CA LEU A 462 8.71 -7.38 22.19
C LEU A 462 10.25 -7.43 22.15
N PRO A 463 10.86 -8.24 21.28
CA PRO A 463 12.27 -8.11 20.94
C PRO A 463 12.59 -6.68 20.47
N TYR A 464 13.66 -6.08 21.02
CA TYR A 464 14.04 -4.71 20.69
C TYR A 464 14.42 -4.58 19.22
N TRP A 465 13.80 -3.63 18.52
CA TRP A 465 14.06 -3.30 17.11
C TRP A 465 14.80 -1.95 17.04
N PRO A 466 16.10 -1.93 16.72
CA PRO A 466 16.88 -0.70 16.61
C PRO A 466 16.49 0.09 15.34
N VAL A 467 16.69 1.39 15.39
CA VAL A 467 16.70 2.25 14.19
C VAL A 467 17.80 1.74 13.25
N PHE A 468 17.54 1.78 11.95
CA PHE A 468 18.50 1.36 10.94
C PHE A 468 19.71 2.29 10.93
N GLU A 469 20.90 1.70 10.93
CA GLU A 469 22.20 2.36 10.76
C GLU A 469 22.93 1.64 9.61
N GLU A 470 23.48 2.40 8.66
CA GLU A 470 24.05 1.84 7.42
C GLU A 470 25.26 0.92 7.69
N ASP A 471 26.09 1.23 8.66
CA ASP A 471 27.25 0.44 9.05
C ASP A 471 26.87 -0.90 9.69
N LYS A 472 25.83 -0.94 10.50
CA LYS A 472 25.28 -2.15 11.13
C LYS A 472 24.37 -2.93 10.19
N ALA A 473 23.66 -2.22 9.32
CA ALA A 473 22.70 -2.76 8.34
C ALA A 473 21.71 -3.76 8.96
N THR A 474 21.22 -3.44 10.18
CA THR A 474 20.38 -4.32 10.97
C THR A 474 18.93 -4.31 10.49
N VAL A 475 18.36 -5.51 10.32
CA VAL A 475 17.01 -5.74 9.82
C VAL A 475 16.27 -6.65 10.80
N MET A 476 15.02 -6.36 11.12
CA MET A 476 14.15 -7.25 11.88
C MET A 476 13.61 -8.35 10.97
N GLN A 477 13.99 -9.58 11.23
CA GLN A 477 13.46 -10.75 10.53
C GLN A 477 12.27 -11.35 11.28
N PHE A 478 11.22 -11.65 10.55
CA PHE A 478 10.06 -12.42 11.01
C PHE A 478 10.14 -13.84 10.44
N ASN A 479 10.52 -14.80 11.31
CA ASN A 479 10.62 -16.22 11.00
C ASN A 479 10.59 -17.02 12.33
N ASN A 480 9.54 -17.77 12.57
CA ASN A 480 9.28 -18.47 13.85
C ASN A 480 9.30 -17.53 15.08
N GLY A 481 9.18 -16.24 14.85
CA GLY A 481 9.29 -15.16 15.82
C GLY A 481 9.89 -13.91 15.18
N ALA A 482 10.52 -13.05 15.99
CA ALA A 482 11.22 -11.85 15.54
C ALA A 482 12.67 -11.88 16.05
N SER A 483 13.63 -11.62 15.16
CA SER A 483 15.06 -11.59 15.49
C SER A 483 15.81 -10.61 14.59
N LEU A 484 16.94 -10.12 15.06
CA LEU A 484 17.79 -9.21 14.28
C LEU A 484 18.73 -10.00 13.38
N ILE A 485 18.80 -9.58 12.12
CA ILE A 485 19.76 -10.08 11.14
C ILE A 485 20.47 -8.88 10.47
N THR A 486 21.52 -9.13 9.72
CA THR A 486 22.06 -8.14 8.77
C THR A 486 21.21 -8.16 7.49
N THR A 487 21.26 -7.08 6.71
CA THR A 487 20.57 -6.98 5.41
C THR A 487 20.69 -8.28 4.63
N PRO A 488 19.57 -8.95 4.28
CA PRO A 488 19.61 -10.22 3.56
C PRO A 488 20.20 -10.04 2.16
N HIS A 489 20.83 -11.08 1.65
CA HIS A 489 21.41 -11.11 0.29
C HIS A 489 22.37 -9.93 -0.03
N ARG A 490 23.13 -9.46 0.95
CA ARG A 490 23.92 -8.23 0.91
C ARG A 490 24.81 -8.11 -0.32
N GLU A 491 25.44 -9.19 -0.77
CA GLU A 491 26.31 -9.15 -1.97
C GLU A 491 25.53 -8.91 -3.25
N ARG A 492 24.35 -9.51 -3.39
CA ARG A 492 23.42 -9.29 -4.50
C ARG A 492 22.90 -7.85 -4.51
N ILE A 493 22.45 -7.36 -3.36
CA ILE A 493 22.01 -5.96 -3.20
C ILE A 493 23.13 -4.98 -3.55
N ARG A 494 24.37 -5.25 -3.11
CA ARG A 494 25.54 -4.43 -3.44
C ARG A 494 25.86 -4.43 -4.95
N LEU A 495 25.76 -5.58 -5.61
CA LEU A 495 25.92 -5.66 -7.06
C LEU A 495 24.90 -4.76 -7.78
N ILE A 496 23.62 -4.88 -7.40
CA ILE A 496 22.54 -4.09 -7.99
C ILE A 496 22.74 -2.60 -7.70
N ASP A 497 23.09 -2.23 -6.48
CA ASP A 497 23.33 -0.84 -6.09
C ASP A 497 24.46 -0.19 -6.91
N ASN A 498 25.57 -0.91 -7.11
CA ASN A 498 26.66 -0.45 -7.95
C ASN A 498 26.24 -0.32 -9.42
N PHE A 499 25.46 -1.27 -9.93
CA PHE A 499 24.92 -1.20 -11.29
C PHE A 499 23.98 0.00 -11.44
N MET A 500 23.10 0.25 -10.49
CA MET A 500 22.20 1.40 -10.53
C MET A 500 22.94 2.73 -10.44
N LYS A 501 24.02 2.81 -9.66
CA LYS A 501 24.92 3.98 -9.64
C LYS A 501 25.57 4.21 -11.00
N TYR A 502 26.05 3.15 -11.64
CA TYR A 502 26.62 3.22 -13.00
C TYR A 502 25.57 3.71 -14.01
N MET A 503 24.35 3.16 -14.00
CA MET A 503 23.28 3.57 -14.91
C MET A 503 22.90 5.05 -14.73
N ARG A 504 22.90 5.56 -13.50
CA ARG A 504 22.67 6.98 -13.23
C ARG A 504 23.79 7.87 -13.77
N SER A 505 25.04 7.46 -13.62
CA SER A 505 26.17 8.24 -14.16
C SER A 505 26.12 8.41 -15.68
N LEU A 506 25.56 7.43 -16.41
CA LEU A 506 25.37 7.53 -17.85
C LEU A 506 24.27 8.54 -18.25
N ARG A 507 23.25 8.75 -17.40
CA ARG A 507 22.21 9.77 -17.65
C ARG A 507 22.75 11.19 -17.48
N THR A 508 23.59 11.42 -16.48
CA THR A 508 24.20 12.74 -16.20
C THR A 508 25.14 13.21 -17.32
N ILE A 509 25.66 12.30 -18.14
CA ILE A 509 26.55 12.62 -19.29
C ILE A 509 25.74 13.01 -20.53
N ARG A 510 24.43 12.69 -20.60
CA ARG A 510 23.56 12.94 -21.75
C ARG A 510 22.71 14.22 -21.64
N ASN A 511 22.71 14.83 -20.47
CA ASN A 511 22.10 16.14 -20.18
C ASN A 511 23.18 17.23 -20.06
#